data_b61409563b3e7d8ccb85dafb0086cef0
#
_entry.id   b61409563b3e7d8ccb85dafb0086cef0
#
_cell.length_a   1.000
_cell.length_b   1.000
_cell.length_c   1.000
_cell.angle_alpha   90.00
_cell.angle_beta   90.00
_cell.angle_gamma   90.00
#
_symmetry.space_group_name_H-M   'P 1'
#
loop_
_entity.id
_entity.type
_entity.pdbx_description
1 polymer ?
#
loop_
_entity_poly.entity_id
_entity_poly.type
_entity_poly.pdbx_seq_one_letter_code
_entity_poly.pdbx_strand_id
1 'polypeptide(L)'
;VVYGGYFLMALPAGIFMKRFGYRWGVILGLVLYGIGALMFYPGSFLMSFNFFLFSLFIIGCGLTCLETAANPYVTILGEPETSASRLNLSQSFNGLGWIVGPFVGGLVIFPEDGSAGDIALPYLVIGVVVLVLAILFMKLPLPVISTSANTTKDNEGKASLWHYPHFVWGVVALFFYVAAQTGINSFFINYVTEEVPGITNRDAA
;
A
#
# COMPACT_ATOMS: atom_id res chain seq x y z
N VAL A 1 -12.04 -3.55 5.24
CA VAL A 1 -12.20 -3.65 3.77
C VAL A 1 -10.85 -3.58 3.08
N VAL A 2 -9.99 -2.58 3.34
CA VAL A 2 -8.65 -2.44 2.74
C VAL A 2 -7.79 -3.69 2.99
N TYR A 3 -7.71 -4.15 4.25
CA TYR A 3 -6.96 -5.37 4.60
C TYR A 3 -7.54 -6.65 3.97
N GLY A 4 -8.84 -6.68 3.65
CA GLY A 4 -9.44 -7.74 2.84
C GLY A 4 -8.87 -7.76 1.43
N GLY A 5 -8.66 -6.58 0.82
CA GLY A 5 -7.97 -6.42 -0.46
C GLY A 5 -6.53 -6.93 -0.39
N TYR A 6 -5.79 -6.60 0.68
CA TYR A 6 -4.44 -7.11 0.93
C TYR A 6 -4.40 -8.64 1.00
N PHE A 7 -5.28 -9.23 1.78
CA PHE A 7 -5.33 -10.69 1.93
C PHE A 7 -5.64 -11.41 0.63
N LEU A 8 -6.68 -10.96 -0.09
CA LEU A 8 -7.12 -11.62 -1.31
C LEU A 8 -6.15 -11.41 -2.48
N MET A 9 -5.53 -10.24 -2.58
CA MET A 9 -4.66 -9.90 -3.71
C MET A 9 -3.21 -10.36 -3.52
N ALA A 10 -2.77 -10.69 -2.30
CA ALA A 10 -1.38 -11.07 -2.02
C ALA A 10 -0.87 -12.23 -2.88
N LEU A 11 -1.63 -13.33 -2.95
CA LEU A 11 -1.27 -14.49 -3.78
C LEU A 11 -1.40 -14.22 -5.29
N PRO A 12 -2.52 -13.65 -5.81
CA PRO A 12 -2.64 -13.28 -7.21
C PRO A 12 -1.54 -12.32 -7.68
N ALA A 13 -1.20 -11.31 -6.87
CA ALA A 13 -0.13 -10.36 -7.18
C ALA A 13 1.23 -11.07 -7.31
N GLY A 14 1.56 -11.96 -6.37
CA GLY A 14 2.78 -12.76 -6.44
C GLY A 14 2.86 -13.64 -7.70
N ILE A 15 1.76 -14.32 -8.06
CA ILE A 15 1.67 -15.13 -9.27
C ILE A 15 1.81 -14.26 -10.53
N PHE A 16 1.15 -13.10 -10.55
CA PHE A 16 1.23 -12.14 -11.65
C PHE A 16 2.68 -11.68 -11.89
N MET A 17 3.37 -11.28 -10.81
CA MET A 17 4.76 -10.83 -10.90
C MET A 17 5.72 -11.92 -11.34
N LYS A 18 5.50 -13.16 -10.90
CA LYS A 18 6.27 -14.31 -11.34
C LYS A 18 6.17 -14.52 -12.86
N ARG A 19 5.00 -14.22 -13.45
CA ARG A 19 4.74 -14.41 -14.90
C ARG A 19 5.15 -13.20 -15.74
N PHE A 20 4.86 -11.98 -15.27
CA PHE A 20 5.01 -10.75 -16.06
C PHE A 20 6.17 -9.85 -15.60
N GLY A 21 6.77 -10.18 -14.45
CA GLY A 21 7.86 -9.41 -13.84
C GLY A 21 7.37 -8.26 -12.94
N TYR A 22 8.31 -7.76 -12.14
CA TYR A 22 8.02 -6.74 -11.10
C TYR A 22 7.55 -5.40 -11.69
N ARG A 23 8.09 -4.98 -12.84
CA ARG A 23 7.68 -3.75 -13.52
C ARG A 23 6.18 -3.71 -13.78
N TRP A 24 5.63 -4.78 -14.34
CA TRP A 24 4.20 -4.88 -14.61
C TRP A 24 3.37 -4.99 -13.34
N GLY A 25 3.94 -5.56 -12.27
CA GLY A 25 3.34 -5.57 -10.94
C GLY A 25 3.16 -4.16 -10.39
N VAL A 26 4.19 -3.30 -10.50
CA VAL A 26 4.10 -1.89 -10.10
C VAL A 26 3.06 -1.13 -10.92
N ILE A 27 3.07 -1.29 -12.25
CA ILE A 27 2.11 -0.62 -13.13
C ILE A 27 0.67 -1.05 -12.80
N LEU A 28 0.41 -2.34 -12.63
CA LEU A 28 -0.90 -2.86 -12.24
C LEU A 28 -1.35 -2.27 -10.90
N GLY A 29 -0.45 -2.23 -9.92
CA GLY A 29 -0.73 -1.66 -8.60
C GLY A 29 -1.08 -0.17 -8.67
N LEU A 30 -0.32 0.63 -9.44
CA LEU A 30 -0.62 2.05 -9.65
C LEU A 30 -1.96 2.26 -10.35
N VAL A 31 -2.27 1.46 -11.36
CA VAL A 31 -3.55 1.57 -12.09
C VAL A 31 -4.72 1.21 -11.18
N LEU A 32 -4.65 0.11 -10.45
CA LEU A 32 -5.71 -0.28 -9.50
C LEU A 32 -5.90 0.78 -8.41
N TYR A 33 -4.80 1.27 -7.84
CA TYR A 33 -4.86 2.33 -6.83
C TYR A 33 -5.50 3.59 -7.38
N GLY A 34 -5.05 4.05 -8.56
CA GLY A 34 -5.58 5.25 -9.20
C GLY A 34 -7.05 5.14 -9.55
N ILE A 35 -7.51 4.00 -10.10
CA ILE A 35 -8.92 3.75 -10.39
C ILE A 35 -9.73 3.75 -9.09
N GLY A 36 -9.27 3.05 -8.05
CA GLY A 36 -9.95 3.01 -6.75
C GLY A 36 -10.07 4.41 -6.13
N ALA A 37 -9.02 5.23 -6.20
CA ALA A 37 -9.04 6.61 -5.71
C ALA A 37 -10.00 7.51 -6.53
N LEU A 38 -10.02 7.40 -7.86
CA LEU A 38 -10.95 8.15 -8.71
C LEU A 38 -12.41 7.76 -8.49
N MET A 39 -12.69 6.53 -8.08
CA MET A 39 -14.05 6.07 -7.76
C MET A 39 -14.65 6.80 -6.55
N PHE A 40 -13.85 7.44 -5.70
CA PHE A 40 -14.38 8.27 -4.61
C PHE A 40 -15.19 9.45 -5.13
N TYR A 41 -14.80 10.04 -6.26
CA TYR A 41 -15.51 11.18 -6.84
C TYR A 41 -16.96 10.83 -7.25
N PRO A 42 -17.23 9.83 -8.11
CA PRO A 42 -18.62 9.43 -8.36
C PRO A 42 -19.32 8.87 -7.12
N GLY A 43 -18.59 8.30 -6.17
CA GLY A 43 -19.12 7.80 -4.90
C GLY A 43 -19.74 8.90 -4.05
N SER A 44 -19.19 10.13 -4.09
CA SER A 44 -19.75 11.27 -3.36
C SER A 44 -21.12 11.69 -3.89
N PHE A 45 -21.38 11.56 -5.18
CA PHE A 45 -22.70 11.84 -5.77
C PHE A 45 -23.71 10.71 -5.51
N LEU A 46 -23.26 9.47 -5.52
CA LEU A 46 -24.13 8.31 -5.29
C LEU A 46 -24.53 8.16 -3.82
N MET A 47 -23.83 8.82 -2.89
CA MET A 47 -24.01 8.72 -1.44
C MET A 47 -24.13 7.28 -0.93
N SER A 48 -23.50 6.34 -1.61
CA SER A 48 -23.57 4.90 -1.33
C SER A 48 -22.39 4.43 -0.52
N PHE A 49 -22.62 4.05 0.73
CA PHE A 49 -21.58 3.50 1.62
C PHE A 49 -20.89 2.26 1.01
N ASN A 50 -21.65 1.38 0.39
CA ASN A 50 -21.10 0.18 -0.24
C ASN A 50 -20.16 0.51 -1.41
N PHE A 51 -20.44 1.59 -2.14
CA PHE A 51 -19.59 2.05 -3.22
C PHE A 51 -18.25 2.57 -2.71
N PHE A 52 -18.25 3.32 -1.59
CA PHE A 52 -17.01 3.74 -0.93
C PHE A 52 -16.20 2.54 -0.42
N LEU A 53 -16.86 1.55 0.20
CA LEU A 53 -16.18 0.33 0.64
C LEU A 53 -15.54 -0.43 -0.52
N PHE A 54 -16.21 -0.49 -1.66
CA PHE A 54 -15.68 -1.13 -2.86
C PHE A 54 -14.48 -0.38 -3.43
N SER A 55 -14.53 0.95 -3.45
CA SER A 55 -13.40 1.81 -3.85
C SER A 55 -12.18 1.58 -2.96
N LEU A 56 -12.38 1.54 -1.63
CA LEU A 56 -11.32 1.21 -0.67
C LEU A 56 -10.75 -0.20 -0.86
N PHE A 57 -11.60 -1.15 -1.24
CA PHE A 57 -11.15 -2.52 -1.54
C PHE A 57 -10.21 -2.54 -2.75
N ILE A 58 -10.57 -1.81 -3.83
CA ILE A 58 -9.73 -1.69 -5.04
C ILE A 58 -8.41 -1.00 -4.70
N ILE A 59 -8.43 0.07 -3.89
CA ILE A 59 -7.21 0.72 -3.39
C ILE A 59 -6.33 -0.28 -2.65
N GLY A 60 -6.90 -1.08 -1.75
CA GLY A 60 -6.19 -2.13 -1.02
C GLY A 60 -5.54 -3.16 -1.94
N CYS A 61 -6.23 -3.60 -2.99
CA CYS A 61 -5.66 -4.48 -4.01
C CYS A 61 -4.48 -3.82 -4.74
N GLY A 62 -4.59 -2.53 -5.08
CA GLY A 62 -3.52 -1.75 -5.70
C GLY A 62 -2.29 -1.63 -4.81
N LEU A 63 -2.49 -1.28 -3.54
CA LEU A 63 -1.41 -1.19 -2.54
C LEU A 63 -0.69 -2.54 -2.39
N THR A 64 -1.42 -3.65 -2.32
CA THR A 64 -0.82 -4.99 -2.23
C THR A 64 0.09 -5.28 -3.42
N CYS A 65 -0.36 -4.97 -4.65
CA CYS A 65 0.46 -5.14 -5.84
C CYS A 65 1.71 -4.26 -5.78
N LEU A 66 1.59 -3.01 -5.33
CA LEU A 66 2.72 -2.08 -5.19
C LEU A 66 3.73 -2.59 -4.17
N GLU A 67 3.32 -2.94 -2.97
CA GLU A 67 4.23 -3.39 -1.91
C GLU A 67 4.93 -4.70 -2.28
N THR A 68 4.19 -5.64 -2.86
CA THR A 68 4.73 -6.93 -3.27
C THR A 68 5.69 -6.80 -4.45
N ALA A 69 5.52 -5.79 -5.32
CA ALA A 69 6.36 -5.56 -6.50
C ALA A 69 7.52 -4.61 -6.21
N ALA A 70 7.27 -3.46 -5.56
CA ALA A 70 8.26 -2.38 -5.43
C ALA A 70 9.43 -2.77 -4.53
N ASN A 71 9.18 -3.42 -3.39
CA ASN A 71 10.22 -3.80 -2.45
C ASN A 71 11.27 -4.75 -3.08
N PRO A 72 10.88 -5.91 -3.67
CA PRO A 72 11.83 -6.74 -4.38
C PRO A 72 12.47 -6.03 -5.58
N TYR A 73 11.71 -5.20 -6.30
CA TYR A 73 12.23 -4.50 -7.46
C TYR A 73 13.36 -3.54 -7.10
N VAL A 74 13.22 -2.77 -6.02
CA VAL A 74 14.28 -1.87 -5.50
C VAL A 74 15.54 -2.66 -5.11
N THR A 75 15.40 -3.85 -4.53
CA THR A 75 16.56 -4.65 -4.10
C THR A 75 17.37 -5.22 -5.27
N ILE A 76 16.72 -5.52 -6.40
CA ILE A 76 17.38 -6.08 -7.59
C ILE A 76 17.80 -5.03 -8.62
N LEU A 77 17.37 -3.77 -8.49
CA LEU A 77 17.78 -2.65 -9.32
C LEU A 77 19.16 -2.11 -8.88
N GLY A 78 20.26 -2.74 -9.29
CA GLY A 78 21.61 -2.30 -9.00
C GLY A 78 22.47 -3.38 -8.33
N GLU A 79 23.59 -2.96 -7.73
CA GLU A 79 24.56 -3.89 -7.14
C GLU A 79 24.00 -4.62 -5.91
N PRO A 80 24.23 -5.94 -5.77
CA PRO A 80 23.72 -6.73 -4.65
C PRO A 80 24.16 -6.20 -3.27
N GLU A 81 25.38 -5.69 -3.19
CA GLU A 81 26.00 -5.19 -1.95
C GLU A 81 25.27 -3.98 -1.35
N THR A 82 24.63 -3.15 -2.19
CA THR A 82 23.87 -1.96 -1.77
C THR A 82 22.37 -2.20 -1.66
N SER A 83 21.88 -3.42 -1.84
CA SER A 83 20.46 -3.74 -1.88
C SER A 83 19.72 -3.37 -0.59
N ALA A 84 20.31 -3.66 0.57
CA ALA A 84 19.74 -3.31 1.88
C ALA A 84 19.67 -1.79 2.08
N SER A 85 20.69 -1.05 1.66
CA SER A 85 20.71 0.42 1.75
C SER A 85 19.61 1.06 0.89
N ARG A 86 19.42 0.57 -0.34
CA ARG A 86 18.36 1.03 -1.24
C ARG A 86 16.97 0.74 -0.67
N LEU A 87 16.78 -0.44 -0.10
CA LEU A 87 15.51 -0.80 0.52
C LEU A 87 15.22 0.09 1.73
N ASN A 88 16.21 0.31 2.60
CA ASN A 88 16.08 1.18 3.77
C ASN A 88 15.76 2.63 3.37
N LEU A 89 16.41 3.15 2.33
CA LEU A 89 16.11 4.47 1.80
C LEU A 89 14.67 4.56 1.27
N SER A 90 14.22 3.55 0.51
CA SER A 90 12.84 3.46 0.03
C SER A 90 11.83 3.42 1.19
N GLN A 91 12.11 2.65 2.23
CA GLN A 91 11.25 2.57 3.41
C GLN A 91 11.26 3.87 4.24
N SER A 92 12.34 4.64 4.21
CA SER A 92 12.38 5.98 4.84
C SER A 92 11.39 6.94 4.18
N PHE A 93 11.27 6.92 2.85
CA PHE A 93 10.23 7.69 2.14
C PHE A 93 8.82 7.19 2.45
N ASN A 94 8.63 5.90 2.63
CA ASN A 94 7.36 5.34 3.12
C ASN A 94 7.03 5.89 4.52
N GLY A 95 8.02 5.93 5.42
CA GLY A 95 7.87 6.52 6.75
C GLY A 95 7.47 8.01 6.71
N LEU A 96 8.07 8.79 5.79
CA LEU A 96 7.65 10.18 5.57
C LEU A 96 6.18 10.28 5.14
N GLY A 97 5.70 9.36 4.32
CA GLY A 97 4.29 9.29 3.93
C GLY A 97 3.34 9.09 5.11
N TRP A 98 3.76 8.31 6.11
CA TRP A 98 3.01 8.11 7.36
C TRP A 98 2.89 9.36 8.22
N ILE A 99 3.80 10.33 8.08
CA ILE A 99 3.75 11.63 8.77
C ILE A 99 2.94 12.64 7.94
N VAL A 100 3.26 12.74 6.65
CA VAL A 100 2.65 13.76 5.76
C VAL A 100 1.18 13.43 5.47
N GLY A 101 0.84 12.14 5.35
CA GLY A 101 -0.53 11.70 5.04
C GLY A 101 -1.56 12.17 6.07
N PRO A 102 -1.44 11.81 7.36
CA PRO A 102 -2.33 12.29 8.41
C PRO A 102 -2.33 13.81 8.56
N PHE A 103 -1.17 14.45 8.46
CA PHE A 103 -1.06 15.91 8.54
C PHE A 103 -1.88 16.61 7.44
N VAL A 104 -1.72 16.21 6.18
CA VAL A 104 -2.50 16.75 5.07
C VAL A 104 -3.97 16.34 5.19
N GLY A 105 -4.24 15.10 5.60
CA GLY A 105 -5.60 14.60 5.84
C GLY A 105 -6.32 15.40 6.92
N GLY A 106 -5.65 15.70 8.03
CA GLY A 106 -6.20 16.52 9.11
C GLY A 106 -6.60 17.92 8.64
N LEU A 107 -5.75 18.55 7.81
CA LEU A 107 -6.03 19.88 7.27
C LEU A 107 -7.21 19.92 6.30
N VAL A 108 -7.42 18.86 5.53
CA VAL A 108 -8.44 18.84 4.46
C VAL A 108 -9.76 18.25 4.95
N ILE A 109 -9.71 17.22 5.81
CA ILE A 109 -10.90 16.51 6.29
C ILE A 109 -11.56 17.26 7.45
N PHE A 110 -10.78 17.99 8.27
CA PHE A 110 -11.25 18.75 9.41
C PHE A 110 -10.95 20.25 9.25
N PRO A 111 -11.66 20.98 8.37
CA PRO A 111 -11.47 22.42 8.20
C PRO A 111 -11.87 23.19 9.47
N GLU A 112 -11.24 24.36 9.69
CA GLU A 112 -11.43 25.18 10.89
C GLU A 112 -12.85 25.77 11.03
N ASP A 113 -13.54 25.95 9.92
CA ASP A 113 -14.90 26.50 9.86
C ASP A 113 -15.99 25.49 10.26
N GLY A 114 -15.63 24.27 10.67
CA GLY A 114 -16.57 23.23 11.08
C GLY A 114 -17.44 22.68 9.95
N SER A 115 -17.14 23.03 8.70
CA SER A 115 -17.80 22.44 7.53
C SER A 115 -17.39 20.97 7.38
N ALA A 116 -18.27 20.15 6.80
CA ALA A 116 -17.89 18.79 6.42
C ALA A 116 -16.85 18.86 5.31
N GLY A 117 -15.62 18.41 5.58
CA GLY A 117 -14.54 18.39 4.59
C GLY A 117 -14.91 17.54 3.38
N ASP A 118 -14.49 17.97 2.21
CA ASP A 118 -14.70 17.21 0.97
C ASP A 118 -13.63 16.11 0.85
N ILE A 119 -14.00 14.89 1.21
CA ILE A 119 -13.12 13.72 1.10
C ILE A 119 -12.86 13.35 -0.37
N ALA A 120 -13.78 13.64 -1.28
CA ALA A 120 -13.66 13.22 -2.68
C ALA A 120 -12.54 13.95 -3.43
N LEU A 121 -12.34 15.24 -3.14
CA LEU A 121 -11.34 16.06 -3.82
C LEU A 121 -9.90 15.58 -3.59
N PRO A 122 -9.44 15.31 -2.36
CA PRO A 122 -8.11 14.74 -2.11
C PRO A 122 -7.88 13.41 -2.82
N TYR A 123 -8.87 12.51 -2.77
CA TYR A 123 -8.76 11.22 -3.45
C TYR A 123 -8.72 11.35 -4.97
N LEU A 124 -9.45 12.31 -5.54
CA LEU A 124 -9.38 12.62 -6.96
C LEU A 124 -7.98 13.10 -7.35
N VAL A 125 -7.40 14.03 -6.61
CA VAL A 125 -6.04 14.54 -6.86
C VAL A 125 -5.02 13.42 -6.77
N ILE A 126 -5.06 12.62 -5.71
CA ILE A 126 -4.18 11.45 -5.53
C ILE A 126 -4.36 10.47 -6.68
N GLY A 127 -5.60 10.16 -7.07
CA GLY A 127 -5.90 9.23 -8.17
C GLY A 127 -5.30 9.69 -9.49
N VAL A 128 -5.43 10.97 -9.83
CA VAL A 128 -4.83 11.56 -11.05
C VAL A 128 -3.31 11.49 -10.99
N VAL A 129 -2.68 11.89 -9.88
CA VAL A 129 -1.22 11.85 -9.71
C VAL A 129 -0.70 10.41 -9.88
N VAL A 130 -1.35 9.43 -9.26
CA VAL A 130 -0.95 8.03 -9.32
C VAL A 130 -1.11 7.46 -10.74
N LEU A 131 -2.16 7.84 -11.47
CA LEU A 131 -2.32 7.42 -12.87
C LEU A 131 -1.29 8.07 -13.79
N VAL A 132 -0.93 9.33 -13.56
CA VAL A 132 0.19 9.97 -14.28
C VAL A 132 1.50 9.23 -14.01
N LEU A 133 1.76 8.83 -12.76
CA LEU A 133 2.91 7.98 -12.42
C LEU A 133 2.84 6.62 -13.12
N ALA A 134 1.67 5.99 -13.21
CA ALA A 134 1.50 4.74 -13.94
C ALA A 134 1.89 4.89 -15.43
N ILE A 135 1.44 5.97 -16.07
CA ILE A 135 1.79 6.28 -17.46
C ILE A 135 3.30 6.53 -17.60
N LEU A 136 3.89 7.25 -16.64
CA LEU A 136 5.33 7.50 -16.62
C LEU A 136 6.12 6.18 -16.53
N PHE A 137 5.72 5.28 -15.62
CA PHE A 137 6.35 3.95 -15.47
C PHE A 137 6.18 3.08 -16.73
N MET A 138 5.07 3.21 -17.46
CA MET A 138 4.90 2.54 -18.76
C MET A 138 5.86 3.05 -19.83
N LYS A 139 6.17 4.35 -19.84
CA LYS A 139 7.03 4.97 -20.84
C LYS A 139 8.53 4.83 -20.52
N LEU A 140 8.91 4.74 -19.25
CA LEU A 140 10.29 4.58 -18.85
C LEU A 140 10.82 3.19 -19.26
N PRO A 141 12.02 3.11 -19.87
CA PRO A 141 12.66 1.83 -20.23
C PRO A 141 13.28 1.17 -18.99
N LEU A 142 12.42 0.80 -18.03
CA LEU A 142 12.87 0.10 -16.83
C LEU A 142 13.17 -1.37 -17.15
N PRO A 143 14.23 -1.96 -16.57
CA PRO A 143 14.57 -3.34 -16.83
C PRO A 143 13.45 -4.28 -16.38
N VAL A 144 13.02 -5.16 -17.30
CA VAL A 144 12.07 -6.22 -16.99
C VAL A 144 12.85 -7.37 -16.39
N ILE A 145 12.96 -7.40 -15.08
CA ILE A 145 13.61 -8.50 -14.37
C ILE A 145 12.53 -9.53 -14.05
N SER A 146 12.52 -10.61 -14.83
CA SER A 146 11.68 -11.77 -14.55
C SER A 146 12.42 -12.70 -13.60
N THR A 147 11.74 -13.19 -12.59
CA THR A 147 12.28 -14.15 -11.59
C THR A 147 12.75 -15.48 -12.21
N SER A 148 12.52 -15.68 -13.52
CA SER A 148 12.88 -16.90 -14.24
C SER A 148 14.38 -17.05 -14.53
N ALA A 149 15.21 -16.05 -14.27
CA ALA A 149 16.62 -16.07 -14.67
C ALA A 149 17.55 -16.83 -13.72
N ASN A 150 17.12 -17.20 -12.51
CA ASN A 150 17.95 -17.92 -11.53
C ASN A 150 17.34 -19.20 -10.98
N THR A 151 16.46 -19.85 -11.72
CA THR A 151 16.20 -21.27 -11.44
C THR A 151 17.30 -22.07 -12.12
N THR A 152 18.51 -22.05 -11.56
CA THR A 152 19.44 -23.14 -11.69
C THR A 152 18.67 -24.42 -11.37
N LYS A 153 18.86 -25.39 -12.23
CA LYS A 153 18.32 -26.74 -12.17
C LYS A 153 18.74 -27.45 -10.87
N ASP A 154 18.18 -27.09 -9.76
CA ASP A 154 18.18 -27.92 -8.57
C ASP A 154 16.76 -28.47 -8.37
N ASN A 155 16.52 -29.58 -9.06
CA ASN A 155 15.43 -30.51 -8.81
C ASN A 155 15.65 -31.29 -7.51
N GLU A 156 16.27 -30.69 -6.50
CA GLU A 156 16.35 -31.28 -5.17
C GLU A 156 15.21 -30.75 -4.32
N GLY A 157 14.26 -31.65 -4.03
CA GLY A 157 13.22 -31.60 -3.02
C GLY A 157 12.65 -30.21 -2.71
N LYS A 158 11.50 -29.88 -3.29
CA LYS A 158 10.68 -28.72 -2.87
C LYS A 158 10.27 -28.90 -1.41
N ALA A 159 11.18 -28.61 -0.48
CA ALA A 159 10.84 -28.54 0.93
C ALA A 159 9.78 -27.44 1.09
N SER A 160 8.63 -27.79 1.61
CA SER A 160 7.57 -26.82 1.89
C SER A 160 8.12 -25.75 2.83
N LEU A 161 7.85 -24.47 2.56
CA LEU A 161 8.25 -23.34 3.40
C LEU A 161 7.81 -23.54 4.87
N TRP A 162 6.74 -24.25 5.09
CA TRP A 162 6.23 -24.61 6.42
C TRP A 162 7.14 -25.54 7.21
N HIS A 163 8.12 -26.17 6.57
CA HIS A 163 9.10 -27.03 7.23
C HIS A 163 10.20 -26.25 7.94
N TYR A 164 10.31 -24.94 7.66
CA TYR A 164 11.29 -24.05 8.28
C TYR A 164 10.67 -23.30 9.47
N PRO A 165 10.98 -23.66 10.74
CA PRO A 165 10.33 -23.07 11.91
C PRO A 165 10.56 -21.56 12.01
N HIS A 166 11.70 -21.03 11.61
CA HIS A 166 11.97 -19.59 11.58
C HIS A 166 11.05 -18.84 10.62
N PHE A 167 10.65 -19.45 9.50
CA PHE A 167 9.67 -18.87 8.58
C PHE A 167 8.29 -18.79 9.25
N VAL A 168 7.84 -19.89 9.88
CA VAL A 168 6.53 -19.96 10.54
C VAL A 168 6.46 -18.93 11.68
N TRP A 169 7.47 -18.89 12.55
CA TRP A 169 7.51 -17.92 13.65
C TRP A 169 7.62 -16.48 13.15
N GLY A 170 8.31 -16.23 12.04
CA GLY A 170 8.36 -14.93 11.39
C GLY A 170 6.98 -14.46 10.93
N VAL A 171 6.17 -15.35 10.32
CA VAL A 171 4.80 -15.04 9.89
C VAL A 171 3.90 -14.76 11.11
N VAL A 172 4.00 -15.57 12.17
CA VAL A 172 3.24 -15.36 13.40
C VAL A 172 3.61 -14.03 14.06
N ALA A 173 4.90 -13.71 14.16
CA ALA A 173 5.37 -12.44 14.72
C ALA A 173 4.85 -11.24 13.90
N LEU A 174 4.91 -11.33 12.56
CA LEU A 174 4.38 -10.31 11.67
C LEU A 174 2.86 -10.11 11.84
N PHE A 175 2.12 -11.19 12.01
CA PHE A 175 0.68 -11.11 12.27
C PHE A 175 0.36 -10.30 13.54
N PHE A 176 1.03 -10.60 14.65
CA PHE A 176 0.82 -9.85 15.90
C PHE A 176 1.29 -8.40 15.81
N TYR A 177 2.41 -8.15 15.10
CA TYR A 177 2.89 -6.80 14.86
C TYR A 177 1.88 -5.95 14.07
N VAL A 178 1.37 -6.47 12.96
CA VAL A 178 0.38 -5.76 12.13
C VAL A 178 -0.94 -5.59 12.88
N ALA A 179 -1.36 -6.58 13.67
CA ALA A 179 -2.57 -6.47 14.49
C ALA A 179 -2.45 -5.34 15.53
N ALA A 180 -1.31 -5.26 16.23
CA ALA A 180 -1.05 -4.19 17.20
C ALA A 180 -0.98 -2.81 16.51
N GLN A 181 -0.24 -2.69 15.42
CA GLN A 181 -0.12 -1.45 14.64
C GLN A 181 -1.48 -0.95 14.15
N THR A 182 -2.29 -1.85 13.59
CA THR A 182 -3.62 -1.49 13.08
C THR A 182 -4.57 -1.09 14.21
N GLY A 183 -4.51 -1.81 15.34
CA GLY A 183 -5.31 -1.49 16.50
C GLY A 183 -4.99 -0.10 17.05
N ILE A 184 -3.72 0.21 17.25
CA ILE A 184 -3.29 1.52 17.73
C ILE A 184 -3.74 2.62 16.76
N ASN A 185 -3.44 2.50 15.46
CA ASN A 185 -3.78 3.52 14.46
C ASN A 185 -5.29 3.74 14.34
N SER A 186 -6.11 2.68 14.49
CA SER A 186 -7.57 2.77 14.35
C SER A 186 -8.24 3.49 15.51
N PHE A 187 -7.69 3.40 16.71
CA PHE A 187 -8.32 3.93 17.91
C PHE A 187 -7.60 5.16 18.48
N PHE A 188 -6.47 5.56 17.91
CA PHE A 188 -5.62 6.63 18.45
C PHE A 188 -6.37 7.96 18.58
N ILE A 189 -7.04 8.40 17.52
CA ILE A 189 -7.77 9.68 17.53
C ILE A 189 -8.87 9.65 18.58
N ASN A 190 -9.66 8.58 18.64
CA ASN A 190 -10.74 8.44 19.62
C ASN A 190 -10.20 8.46 21.05
N TYR A 191 -9.11 7.72 21.30
CA TYR A 191 -8.47 7.70 22.61
C TYR A 191 -7.98 9.08 23.06
N VAL A 192 -7.27 9.79 22.16
CA VAL A 192 -6.70 11.10 22.49
C VAL A 192 -7.81 12.14 22.73
N THR A 193 -8.88 12.13 21.94
CA THR A 193 -10.00 13.07 22.11
C THR A 193 -10.86 12.81 23.34
N GLU A 194 -10.90 11.55 23.83
CA GLU A 194 -11.61 11.20 25.08
C GLU A 194 -10.80 11.51 26.32
N GLU A 195 -9.47 11.23 26.31
CA GLU A 195 -8.61 11.29 27.48
C GLU A 195 -7.97 12.67 27.68
N VAL A 196 -7.81 13.50 26.63
CA VAL A 196 -7.14 14.79 26.72
C VAL A 196 -8.14 15.92 26.49
N PRO A 197 -8.58 16.63 27.56
CA PRO A 197 -9.53 17.73 27.45
C PRO A 197 -9.00 18.85 26.55
N GLY A 198 -9.83 19.30 25.59
CA GLY A 198 -9.53 20.43 24.72
C GLY A 198 -8.75 20.12 23.44
N ILE A 199 -8.41 18.87 23.19
CA ILE A 199 -7.85 18.44 21.89
C ILE A 199 -9.00 18.19 20.90
N THR A 200 -8.89 18.80 19.71
CA THR A 200 -9.84 18.56 18.62
C THR A 200 -9.43 17.36 17.78
N ASN A 201 -10.37 16.78 17.01
CA ASN A 201 -10.05 15.70 16.07
C ASN A 201 -8.95 16.07 15.07
N ARG A 202 -8.84 17.36 14.73
CA ARG A 202 -7.79 17.89 13.85
C ARG A 202 -6.42 17.84 14.52
N ASP A 203 -6.35 18.22 15.79
CA ASP A 203 -5.07 18.23 16.53
C ASP A 203 -4.61 16.81 16.89
N ALA A 204 -5.53 15.85 16.92
CA ALA A 204 -5.26 14.44 17.20
C ALA A 204 -4.89 13.63 15.93
N ALA A 205 -5.17 14.14 14.72
CA ALA A 205 -4.87 13.49 13.44
C ALA A 205 -3.46 13.78 12.98
#